data_39350890dacb73764a9804bddd042e18
#
_entry.id   39350890dacb73764a9804bddd042e18
#
_cell.length_a   1.000
_cell.length_b   1.000
_cell.length_c   1.000
_cell.angle_alpha   90.00
_cell.angle_beta   90.00
_cell.angle_gamma   90.00
#
_symmetry.space_group_name_H-M   'P 1'
#
loop_
_entity.id
_entity.type
_entity.pdbx_description
1 polymer ?
#
loop_
_entity_poly.entity_id
_entity_poly.type
_entity_poly.pdbx_seq_one_letter_code
_entity_poly.pdbx_strand_id
1 'polypeptide(L)'
;NIQRCLESLEGIVEEVIIVDSFSTDNTKKICEKFNIKFYEREFIGYSNQKNWAIEKAKYDIILAIDADEALDIKLKKSISNIKDKWKLNGYYFNRKTNYCGQWINFSGWYPNRQLRLFNKNKGSWNDNLVHEKVDFYKKTKIGYLNGNLLHYSFRSRKQHLQQIDRFSELKAEMLSRDGKNTNIIKIIFSPIIKFF
;
A
#
# COMPACT_ATOMS: atom_id res chain seq x y z
N ASN A 1 -12.23 -4.63 7.65
CA ASN A 1 -11.52 -3.88 6.59
C ASN A 1 -11.63 -4.59 5.26
N ILE A 2 -11.26 -5.88 5.17
CA ILE A 2 -11.17 -6.64 3.92
C ILE A 2 -12.47 -6.60 3.09
N GLN A 3 -13.65 -6.67 3.69
CA GLN A 3 -14.92 -6.61 2.98
C GLN A 3 -15.04 -5.32 2.16
N ARG A 4 -14.81 -4.15 2.78
CA ARG A 4 -14.82 -2.84 2.09
C ARG A 4 -13.81 -2.77 0.96
N CYS A 5 -12.62 -3.32 1.17
CA CYS A 5 -11.59 -3.43 0.15
C CYS A 5 -12.15 -4.18 -1.07
N LEU A 6 -12.65 -5.40 -0.87
CA LEU A 6 -13.19 -6.26 -1.94
C LEU A 6 -14.38 -5.62 -2.66
N GLU A 7 -15.37 -5.08 -1.94
CA GLU A 7 -16.51 -4.35 -2.50
C GLU A 7 -16.06 -3.15 -3.37
N SER A 8 -14.94 -2.52 -3.00
CA SER A 8 -14.40 -1.41 -3.79
C SER A 8 -13.79 -1.84 -5.13
N LEU A 9 -13.45 -3.11 -5.29
CA LEU A 9 -12.84 -3.67 -6.50
C LEU A 9 -13.85 -4.24 -7.49
N GLU A 10 -15.10 -4.44 -7.08
CA GLU A 10 -16.15 -5.02 -7.93
C GLU A 10 -16.33 -4.21 -9.21
N GLY A 11 -16.31 -4.90 -10.37
CA GLY A 11 -16.40 -4.31 -11.70
C GLY A 11 -15.16 -3.53 -12.17
N ILE A 12 -14.11 -3.46 -11.35
CA ILE A 12 -12.87 -2.73 -11.67
C ILE A 12 -11.77 -3.70 -12.13
N VAL A 13 -11.63 -4.84 -11.47
CA VAL A 13 -10.56 -5.83 -11.73
C VAL A 13 -11.15 -7.16 -12.19
N GLU A 14 -10.39 -7.92 -13.00
CA GLU A 14 -10.78 -9.24 -13.51
C GLU A 14 -10.41 -10.37 -12.57
N GLU A 15 -9.40 -10.15 -11.73
CA GLU A 15 -8.88 -11.14 -10.80
C GLU A 15 -8.52 -10.46 -9.48
N VAL A 16 -8.85 -11.11 -8.38
CA VAL A 16 -8.42 -10.70 -7.04
C VAL A 16 -7.61 -11.83 -6.42
N ILE A 17 -6.43 -11.48 -5.91
CA ILE A 17 -5.55 -12.40 -5.20
C ILE A 17 -5.35 -11.85 -3.79
N ILE A 18 -5.65 -12.67 -2.80
CA ILE A 18 -5.41 -12.38 -1.39
C ILE A 18 -4.30 -13.32 -0.90
N VAL A 19 -3.30 -12.73 -0.25
CA VAL A 19 -2.28 -13.49 0.48
C VAL A 19 -2.39 -13.13 1.95
N ASP A 20 -2.89 -14.07 2.72
CA ASP A 20 -3.16 -13.93 4.15
C ASP A 20 -2.03 -14.57 4.97
N SER A 21 -1.68 -13.95 6.08
CA SER A 21 -0.64 -14.46 6.98
C SER A 21 -1.25 -15.12 8.21
N PHE A 22 -2.15 -16.08 7.96
CA PHE A 22 -2.87 -16.85 8.99
C PHE A 22 -3.68 -15.96 9.94
N SER A 23 -4.52 -15.08 9.38
CA SER A 23 -5.43 -14.25 10.17
C SER A 23 -6.36 -15.11 11.02
N THR A 24 -6.51 -14.72 12.28
CA THR A 24 -7.35 -15.45 13.26
C THR A 24 -8.76 -14.86 13.40
N ASP A 25 -9.05 -13.80 12.66
CA ASP A 25 -10.36 -13.15 12.63
C ASP A 25 -11.28 -13.68 11.50
N ASN A 26 -12.34 -12.97 11.17
CA ASN A 26 -13.27 -13.37 10.12
C ASN A 26 -12.77 -13.11 8.68
N THR A 27 -11.50 -12.78 8.46
CA THR A 27 -10.96 -12.43 7.14
C THR A 27 -11.25 -13.54 6.12
N LYS A 28 -10.89 -14.78 6.40
CA LYS A 28 -11.11 -15.93 5.48
C LYS A 28 -12.59 -16.12 5.15
N LYS A 29 -13.48 -16.11 6.16
CA LYS A 29 -14.94 -16.25 5.97
C LYS A 29 -15.55 -15.14 5.11
N ILE A 30 -14.99 -13.92 5.20
CA ILE A 30 -15.43 -12.81 4.37
C ILE A 30 -14.96 -13.04 2.93
N CYS A 31 -13.71 -13.44 2.75
CA CYS A 31 -13.11 -13.70 1.45
C CYS A 31 -13.85 -14.81 0.67
N GLU A 32 -14.35 -15.85 1.33
CA GLU A 32 -15.14 -16.93 0.73
C GLU A 32 -16.43 -16.47 0.05
N LYS A 33 -16.93 -15.28 0.36
CA LYS A 33 -18.13 -14.69 -0.27
C LYS A 33 -17.85 -14.02 -1.61
N PHE A 34 -16.57 -13.89 -1.98
CA PHE A 34 -16.14 -13.22 -3.21
C PHE A 34 -15.45 -14.23 -4.15
N ASN A 35 -15.53 -13.99 -5.44
CA ASN A 35 -14.81 -14.80 -6.43
C ASN A 35 -13.33 -14.36 -6.48
N ILE A 36 -12.52 -14.93 -5.59
CA ILE A 36 -11.11 -14.56 -5.40
C ILE A 36 -10.20 -15.78 -5.29
N LYS A 37 -8.91 -15.60 -5.52
CA LYS A 37 -7.88 -16.56 -5.19
C LYS A 37 -7.32 -16.24 -3.81
N PHE A 38 -7.51 -17.12 -2.85
CA PHE A 38 -7.07 -16.95 -1.48
C PHE A 38 -5.91 -17.89 -1.17
N TYR A 39 -4.79 -17.33 -0.69
CA TYR A 39 -3.59 -18.07 -0.30
C TYR A 39 -3.21 -17.75 1.13
N GLU A 40 -2.84 -18.76 1.89
CA GLU A 40 -2.26 -18.63 3.23
C GLU A 40 -0.75 -18.79 3.14
N ARG A 41 0.01 -17.86 3.72
CA ARG A 41 1.47 -17.85 3.67
C ARG A 41 2.06 -17.16 4.89
N GLU A 42 3.15 -17.71 5.43
CA GLU A 42 3.91 -17.06 6.48
C GLU A 42 4.41 -15.68 6.05
N PHE A 43 4.31 -14.71 6.96
CA PHE A 43 4.77 -13.36 6.71
C PHE A 43 6.27 -13.25 6.93
N ILE A 44 7.02 -13.08 5.85
CA ILE A 44 8.47 -12.88 5.88
C ILE A 44 8.91 -11.47 5.44
N GLY A 45 7.95 -10.54 5.33
CA GLY A 45 8.16 -9.14 4.97
C GLY A 45 7.16 -8.62 3.94
N TYR A 46 6.91 -7.32 3.97
CA TYR A 46 5.89 -6.67 3.13
C TYR A 46 6.18 -6.82 1.63
N SER A 47 7.39 -6.50 1.21
CA SER A 47 7.79 -6.60 -0.22
C SER A 47 7.75 -8.03 -0.72
N ASN A 48 8.23 -8.97 0.08
CA ASN A 48 8.22 -10.39 -0.26
C ASN A 48 6.77 -10.92 -0.43
N GLN A 49 5.87 -10.56 0.49
CA GLN A 49 4.45 -10.93 0.42
C GLN A 49 3.80 -10.38 -0.86
N LYS A 50 4.05 -9.09 -1.16
CA LYS A 50 3.49 -8.41 -2.34
C LYS A 50 4.06 -8.98 -3.64
N ASN A 51 5.37 -9.22 -3.73
CA ASN A 51 5.98 -9.82 -4.92
C ASN A 51 5.47 -11.24 -5.17
N TRP A 52 5.36 -12.04 -4.12
CA TRP A 52 4.79 -13.39 -4.24
C TRP A 52 3.34 -13.37 -4.74
N ALA A 53 2.50 -12.44 -4.27
CA ALA A 53 1.14 -12.27 -4.78
C ALA A 53 1.13 -11.92 -6.28
N ILE A 54 2.03 -11.04 -6.72
CA ILE A 54 2.19 -10.63 -8.12
C ILE A 54 2.55 -11.82 -9.02
N GLU A 55 3.40 -12.74 -8.55
CA GLU A 55 3.77 -13.96 -9.30
C GLU A 55 2.56 -14.86 -9.57
N LYS A 56 1.56 -14.88 -8.68
CA LYS A 56 0.32 -15.66 -8.82
C LYS A 56 -0.70 -15.01 -9.76
N ALA A 57 -0.51 -13.75 -10.12
CA ALA A 57 -1.43 -13.00 -10.97
C ALA A 57 -1.35 -13.49 -12.42
N LYS A 58 -2.51 -13.74 -13.01
CA LYS A 58 -2.64 -14.09 -14.44
C LYS A 58 -2.34 -12.90 -15.34
N TYR A 59 -2.76 -11.70 -14.94
CA TYR A 59 -2.67 -10.48 -15.75
C TYR A 59 -1.40 -9.68 -15.44
N ASP A 60 -0.94 -8.91 -16.44
CA ASP A 60 0.29 -8.13 -16.33
C ASP A 60 0.11 -6.82 -15.57
N ILE A 61 -1.10 -6.26 -15.61
CA ILE A 61 -1.41 -5.00 -14.95
C ILE A 61 -1.90 -5.29 -13.53
N ILE A 62 -1.17 -4.81 -12.55
CA ILE A 62 -1.40 -5.06 -11.13
C ILE A 62 -1.89 -3.78 -10.45
N LEU A 63 -3.02 -3.88 -9.76
CA LEU A 63 -3.48 -2.94 -8.76
C LEU A 63 -3.17 -3.53 -7.37
N ALA A 64 -2.10 -3.06 -6.74
CA ALA A 64 -1.67 -3.54 -5.43
C ALA A 64 -2.21 -2.63 -4.32
N ILE A 65 -3.10 -3.15 -3.50
CA ILE A 65 -3.69 -2.43 -2.36
C ILE A 65 -3.64 -3.27 -1.09
N ASP A 66 -3.67 -2.60 0.05
CA ASP A 66 -3.67 -3.25 1.35
C ASP A 66 -5.13 -3.53 1.80
N ALA A 67 -5.36 -4.52 2.66
CA ALA A 67 -6.70 -4.96 3.08
C ALA A 67 -7.52 -3.89 3.81
N ASP A 68 -6.88 -2.82 4.29
CA ASP A 68 -7.49 -1.66 4.92
C ASP A 68 -7.62 -0.45 3.98
N GLU A 69 -7.41 -0.67 2.68
CA GLU A 69 -7.57 0.34 1.64
C GLU A 69 -8.83 0.06 0.78
N ALA A 70 -9.39 1.11 0.19
CA ALA A 70 -10.53 1.02 -0.73
C ALA A 70 -10.48 2.13 -1.79
N LEU A 71 -10.98 1.85 -2.99
CA LEU A 71 -11.06 2.85 -4.06
C LEU A 71 -12.24 3.80 -3.82
N ASP A 72 -12.04 5.13 -3.93
CA ASP A 72 -13.16 6.04 -4.04
C ASP A 72 -13.79 5.99 -5.44
N ILE A 73 -15.00 6.54 -5.58
CA ILE A 73 -15.76 6.54 -6.85
C ILE A 73 -14.96 7.20 -7.98
N LYS A 74 -14.22 8.27 -7.67
CA LYS A 74 -13.43 9.01 -8.65
C LYS A 74 -12.25 8.21 -9.15
N LEU A 75 -11.57 7.47 -8.26
CA LEU A 75 -10.46 6.58 -8.62
C LEU A 75 -10.95 5.38 -9.43
N LYS A 76 -12.08 4.76 -9.04
CA LYS A 76 -12.72 3.70 -9.81
C LYS A 76 -12.96 4.14 -11.27
N LYS A 77 -13.59 5.31 -11.46
CA LYS A 77 -13.83 5.88 -12.80
C LYS A 77 -12.53 6.15 -13.56
N SER A 78 -11.50 6.66 -12.88
CA SER A 78 -10.21 6.94 -13.51
C SER A 78 -9.51 5.66 -13.97
N ILE A 79 -9.57 4.58 -13.19
CA ILE A 79 -9.00 3.26 -13.57
C ILE A 79 -9.79 2.68 -14.75
N SER A 80 -11.13 2.66 -14.71
CA SER A 80 -11.95 2.16 -15.79
C SER A 80 -11.69 2.88 -17.12
N ASN A 81 -11.46 4.18 -17.09
CA ASN A 81 -11.20 4.98 -18.29
C ASN A 81 -9.88 4.64 -18.99
N ILE A 82 -8.90 4.08 -18.28
CA ILE A 82 -7.60 3.71 -18.86
C ILE A 82 -7.47 2.21 -19.15
N LYS A 83 -8.40 1.39 -18.68
CA LYS A 83 -8.34 -0.07 -18.73
C LYS A 83 -8.10 -0.61 -20.15
N ASP A 84 -8.83 -0.08 -21.15
CA ASP A 84 -8.69 -0.45 -22.56
C ASP A 84 -7.66 0.41 -23.31
N LYS A 85 -7.04 1.38 -22.63
CA LYS A 85 -6.13 2.38 -23.21
C LYS A 85 -4.83 2.48 -22.42
N TRP A 86 -4.34 1.35 -21.91
CA TRP A 86 -3.09 1.29 -21.15
C TRP A 86 -1.91 1.81 -21.98
N LYS A 87 -1.28 2.91 -21.53
CA LYS A 87 -0.21 3.60 -22.28
C LYS A 87 1.11 3.70 -21.53
N LEU A 88 1.07 3.66 -20.20
CA LEU A 88 2.23 3.90 -19.33
C LEU A 88 2.51 2.66 -18.47
N ASN A 89 3.73 2.54 -17.97
CA ASN A 89 4.10 1.37 -17.17
C ASN A 89 3.56 1.41 -15.73
N GLY A 90 3.08 2.56 -15.29
CA GLY A 90 2.43 2.69 -13.99
C GLY A 90 1.70 4.01 -13.81
N TYR A 91 0.90 4.08 -12.75
CA TYR A 91 0.13 5.26 -12.39
C TYR A 91 0.16 5.50 -10.89
N TYR A 92 0.45 6.76 -10.51
CA TYR A 92 0.24 7.27 -9.18
C TYR A 92 -1.21 7.70 -8.97
N PHE A 93 -1.67 7.60 -7.75
CA PHE A 93 -2.86 8.28 -7.24
C PHE A 93 -2.67 8.63 -5.77
N ASN A 94 -3.51 9.48 -5.22
CA ASN A 94 -3.39 9.86 -3.83
C ASN A 94 -3.95 8.78 -2.90
N ARG A 95 -3.26 8.53 -1.79
CA ARG A 95 -3.80 7.81 -0.64
C ARG A 95 -4.30 8.84 0.38
N LYS A 96 -5.55 8.70 0.79
CA LYS A 96 -6.19 9.57 1.77
C LYS A 96 -6.44 8.78 3.05
N THR A 97 -5.81 9.21 4.13
CA THR A 97 -5.83 8.46 5.41
C THR A 97 -7.02 8.88 6.27
N ASN A 98 -7.73 7.87 6.79
CA ASN A 98 -8.69 8.01 7.86
C ASN A 98 -8.00 7.74 9.20
N TYR A 99 -8.04 8.70 10.10
CA TYR A 99 -7.49 8.60 11.44
C TYR A 99 -8.61 8.71 12.47
N CYS A 100 -8.91 7.64 13.18
CA CYS A 100 -9.96 7.59 14.21
C CYS A 100 -11.33 8.14 13.73
N GLY A 101 -11.72 7.82 12.49
CA GLY A 101 -12.98 8.28 11.89
C GLY A 101 -12.89 9.60 11.11
N GLN A 102 -11.80 10.33 11.18
CA GLN A 102 -11.62 11.61 10.50
C GLN A 102 -10.67 11.49 9.29
N TRP A 103 -11.05 12.09 8.17
CA TRP A 103 -10.20 12.14 6.98
C TRP A 103 -9.18 13.28 7.08
N ILE A 104 -7.89 12.94 6.95
CA ILE A 104 -6.82 13.93 6.99
C ILE A 104 -6.61 14.49 5.58
N ASN A 105 -6.63 15.84 5.47
CA ASN A 105 -6.53 16.55 4.19
C ASN A 105 -5.26 17.40 4.04
N PHE A 106 -4.36 17.43 5.04
CA PHE A 106 -3.18 18.31 5.10
C PHE A 106 -2.09 17.74 6.00
N SER A 107 -1.17 18.57 6.46
CA SER A 107 -0.08 18.26 7.43
C SER A 107 0.86 17.14 6.96
N GLY A 108 1.22 17.14 5.67
CA GLY A 108 2.11 16.13 5.10
C GLY A 108 1.49 14.73 4.93
N TRP A 109 0.25 14.50 5.43
CA TRP A 109 -0.47 13.24 5.24
C TRP A 109 -1.24 13.22 3.92
N TYR A 110 -1.58 14.37 3.37
CA TYR A 110 -2.26 14.54 2.10
C TYR A 110 -1.79 15.82 1.39
N PRO A 111 -1.57 15.78 0.06
CA PRO A 111 -1.64 14.61 -0.83
C PRO A 111 -0.49 13.62 -0.59
N ASN A 112 -0.81 12.32 -0.53
CA ASN A 112 0.16 11.24 -0.40
C ASN A 112 0.11 10.36 -1.65
N ARG A 113 1.02 10.59 -2.60
CA ARG A 113 1.07 9.89 -3.88
C ARG A 113 1.64 8.50 -3.71
N GLN A 114 0.89 7.49 -4.17
CA GLN A 114 1.29 6.09 -4.14
C GLN A 114 1.27 5.50 -5.55
N LEU A 115 2.35 4.80 -5.92
CA LEU A 115 2.40 3.99 -7.13
C LEU A 115 1.86 2.61 -6.79
N ARG A 116 0.60 2.36 -7.16
CA ARG A 116 -0.12 1.14 -6.81
C ARG A 116 -0.72 0.41 -8.02
N LEU A 117 -0.69 1.04 -9.18
CA LEU A 117 -1.17 0.46 -10.44
C LEU A 117 -0.01 0.44 -11.43
N PHE A 118 0.45 -0.75 -11.84
CA PHE A 118 1.67 -0.90 -12.65
C PHE A 118 1.71 -2.23 -13.40
N ASN A 119 2.60 -2.30 -14.43
CA ASN A 119 2.87 -3.53 -15.16
C ASN A 119 3.97 -4.33 -14.43
N LYS A 120 3.64 -5.56 -13.99
CA LYS A 120 4.54 -6.45 -13.27
C LYS A 120 5.80 -6.85 -14.05
N ASN A 121 5.73 -6.85 -15.39
CA ASN A 121 6.87 -7.17 -16.24
C ASN A 121 7.85 -5.99 -16.39
N LYS A 122 7.54 -4.82 -15.82
CA LYS A 122 8.34 -3.60 -15.89
C LYS A 122 8.90 -3.17 -14.56
N GLY A 123 8.40 -3.68 -13.44
CA GLY A 123 8.84 -3.33 -12.09
C GLY A 123 8.32 -4.30 -11.03
N SER A 124 8.92 -4.24 -9.86
CA SER A 124 8.57 -5.04 -8.68
C SER A 124 8.71 -4.22 -7.41
N TRP A 125 8.19 -4.72 -6.30
CA TRP A 125 8.45 -4.12 -5.00
C TRP A 125 9.92 -4.33 -4.62
N ASN A 126 10.55 -3.26 -4.11
CA ASN A 126 11.92 -3.31 -3.62
C ASN A 126 12.01 -4.01 -2.24
N ASP A 127 13.22 -4.36 -1.81
CA ASP A 127 13.45 -5.15 -0.59
C ASP A 127 13.51 -4.30 0.70
N ASN A 128 12.89 -3.11 0.71
CA ASN A 128 12.84 -2.28 1.91
C ASN A 128 11.96 -2.94 2.98
N LEU A 129 12.45 -2.98 4.21
CA LEU A 129 11.71 -3.52 5.36
C LEU A 129 10.49 -2.67 5.72
N VAL A 130 10.59 -1.36 5.50
CA VAL A 130 9.51 -0.38 5.68
C VAL A 130 9.53 0.62 4.53
N HIS A 131 8.36 1.20 4.22
CA HIS A 131 8.20 2.15 3.09
C HIS A 131 8.59 1.55 1.74
N GLU A 132 8.20 0.30 1.54
CA GLU A 132 8.40 -0.41 0.28
C GLU A 132 7.78 0.38 -0.89
N LYS A 133 8.46 0.35 -2.03
CA LYS A 133 8.06 1.04 -3.26
C LYS A 133 8.19 0.10 -4.44
N VAL A 134 7.43 0.40 -5.49
CA VAL A 134 7.64 -0.26 -6.78
C VAL A 134 8.78 0.44 -7.50
N ASP A 135 9.82 -0.31 -7.80
CA ASP A 135 10.95 0.14 -8.62
C ASP A 135 10.83 -0.45 -10.02
N PHE A 136 10.99 0.38 -11.05
CA PHE A 136 10.98 -0.06 -12.44
C PHE A 136 12.39 -0.48 -12.89
N TYR A 137 12.48 -1.57 -13.64
CA TYR A 137 13.74 -2.09 -14.16
C TYR A 137 14.44 -1.14 -15.13
N LYS A 138 13.68 -0.24 -15.77
CA LYS A 138 14.18 0.81 -16.65
C LYS A 138 13.45 2.12 -16.39
N LYS A 139 14.13 3.25 -16.60
CA LYS A 139 13.50 4.58 -16.53
C LYS A 139 12.27 4.63 -17.42
N THR A 140 11.14 5.02 -16.86
CA THR A 140 9.85 5.00 -17.54
C THR A 140 8.99 6.22 -17.19
N LYS A 141 8.04 6.53 -18.07
CA LYS A 141 7.02 7.54 -17.78
C LYS A 141 5.92 6.91 -16.91
N ILE A 142 5.53 7.61 -15.86
CA ILE A 142 4.48 7.22 -14.93
C ILE A 142 3.39 8.28 -14.99
N GLY A 143 2.15 7.84 -15.05
CA GLY A 143 0.98 8.70 -15.08
C GLY A 143 0.46 9.03 -13.69
N TYR A 144 -0.61 9.83 -13.68
CA TYR A 144 -1.36 10.14 -12.47
C TYR A 144 -2.86 9.97 -12.73
N LEU A 145 -3.55 9.30 -11.83
CA LEU A 145 -5.00 9.11 -11.85
C LEU A 145 -5.68 9.98 -10.80
N ASN A 146 -6.79 10.57 -11.18
CA ASN A 146 -7.61 11.35 -10.27
C ASN A 146 -8.45 10.43 -9.35
N GLY A 147 -8.60 10.83 -8.10
CA GLY A 147 -9.31 10.10 -7.06
C GLY A 147 -8.38 9.66 -5.95
N ASN A 148 -8.91 8.95 -4.97
CA ASN A 148 -8.17 8.55 -3.79
C ASN A 148 -8.30 7.06 -3.51
N LEU A 149 -7.19 6.49 -3.07
CA LEU A 149 -7.15 5.25 -2.31
C LEU A 149 -7.44 5.62 -0.84
N LEU A 150 -8.61 5.25 -0.36
CA LEU A 150 -9.08 5.51 0.99
C LEU A 150 -8.41 4.52 1.94
N HIS A 151 -7.58 5.00 2.87
CA HIS A 151 -6.82 4.18 3.80
C HIS A 151 -7.38 4.30 5.22
N TYR A 152 -7.97 3.24 5.72
CA TYR A 152 -8.58 3.16 7.06
C TYR A 152 -7.56 2.68 8.09
N SER A 153 -6.51 3.48 8.28
CA SER A 153 -5.28 3.11 8.96
C SER A 153 -5.45 2.87 10.45
N PHE A 154 -6.05 3.83 11.15
CA PHE A 154 -6.10 3.81 12.61
C PHE A 154 -7.53 3.93 13.13
N ARG A 155 -7.96 2.94 13.92
CA ARG A 155 -9.25 2.95 14.63
C ARG A 155 -9.16 3.62 15.99
N SER A 156 -7.95 3.69 16.57
CA SER A 156 -7.69 4.31 17.87
C SER A 156 -6.27 4.86 17.98
N ARG A 157 -6.09 5.83 18.89
CA ARG A 157 -4.76 6.38 19.23
C ARG A 157 -3.82 5.30 19.77
N LYS A 158 -4.35 4.33 20.56
CA LYS A 158 -3.55 3.23 21.10
C LYS A 158 -2.94 2.38 19.97
N GLN A 159 -3.73 2.05 18.96
CA GLN A 159 -3.25 1.31 17.79
C GLN A 159 -2.14 2.09 17.04
N HIS A 160 -2.30 3.40 16.90
CA HIS A 160 -1.28 4.25 16.27
C HIS A 160 0.04 4.24 17.06
N LEU A 161 0.00 4.39 18.39
CA LEU A 161 1.19 4.36 19.22
C LEU A 161 1.92 3.02 19.11
N GLN A 162 1.21 1.90 19.19
CA GLN A 162 1.80 0.56 19.00
C GLN A 162 2.48 0.40 17.62
N GLN A 163 1.89 0.99 16.57
CA GLN A 163 2.48 0.95 15.24
C GLN A 163 3.72 1.85 15.14
N ILE A 164 3.73 3.02 15.81
CA ILE A 164 4.91 3.89 15.88
C ILE A 164 6.08 3.13 16.50
N ASP A 165 5.88 2.47 17.64
CA ASP A 165 6.92 1.70 18.32
C ASP A 165 7.51 0.64 17.38
N ARG A 166 6.64 -0.21 16.79
CA ARG A 166 7.07 -1.27 15.86
C ARG A 166 7.82 -0.73 14.64
N PHE A 167 7.32 0.33 14.01
CA PHE A 167 7.97 0.89 12.81
C PHE A 167 9.25 1.64 13.13
N SER A 168 9.37 2.20 14.34
CA SER A 168 10.60 2.82 14.81
C SER A 168 11.71 1.79 14.97
N GLU A 169 11.41 0.62 15.55
CA GLU A 169 12.33 -0.51 15.66
C GLU A 169 12.80 -1.02 14.29
N LEU A 170 11.84 -1.32 13.39
CA LEU A 170 12.16 -1.76 12.03
C LEU A 170 13.00 -0.73 11.26
N LYS A 171 12.71 0.55 11.44
CA LYS A 171 13.49 1.62 10.82
C LYS A 171 14.90 1.72 11.39
N ALA A 172 15.04 1.58 12.70
CA ALA A 172 16.36 1.57 13.36
C ALA A 172 17.19 0.38 12.85
N GLU A 173 16.61 -0.80 12.77
CA GLU A 173 17.26 -2.00 12.23
C GLU A 173 17.73 -1.78 10.77
N MET A 174 16.88 -1.23 9.92
CA MET A 174 17.22 -0.93 8.53
C MET A 174 18.38 0.06 8.44
N LEU A 175 18.35 1.14 9.23
CA LEU A 175 19.43 2.13 9.24
C LEU A 175 20.75 1.55 9.74
N SER A 176 20.69 0.65 10.73
CA SER A 176 21.87 -0.07 11.24
C SER A 176 22.48 -0.98 10.17
N ARG A 177 21.65 -1.74 9.43
CA ARG A 177 22.10 -2.57 8.29
C ARG A 177 22.75 -1.74 7.18
N ASP A 178 22.22 -0.54 6.93
CA ASP A 178 22.77 0.42 5.94
C ASP A 178 24.07 1.12 6.46
N GLY A 179 24.57 0.80 7.66
CA GLY A 179 25.72 1.44 8.29
C GLY A 179 25.51 2.93 8.64
N LYS A 180 24.23 3.37 8.72
CA LYS A 180 23.90 4.77 9.03
C LYS A 180 23.87 5.01 10.52
N ASN A 181 24.82 5.81 11.01
CA ASN A 181 24.87 6.27 12.39
C ASN A 181 24.08 7.59 12.57
N THR A 182 23.59 7.79 13.77
CA THR A 182 23.02 9.08 14.20
C THR A 182 23.89 9.73 15.26
N ASN A 183 23.72 11.03 15.48
CA ASN A 183 24.39 11.78 16.54
C ASN A 183 23.38 12.50 17.42
N ILE A 184 23.81 12.95 18.60
CA ILE A 184 22.98 13.63 19.58
C ILE A 184 22.30 14.88 19.00
N ILE A 185 23.01 15.65 18.18
CA ILE A 185 22.48 16.86 17.53
C ILE A 185 21.27 16.49 16.67
N LYS A 186 21.39 15.45 15.86
CA LYS A 186 20.30 14.97 15.00
C LYS A 186 19.11 14.45 15.81
N ILE A 187 19.36 13.78 16.94
CA ILE A 187 18.29 13.30 17.82
C ILE A 187 17.50 14.47 18.41
N ILE A 188 18.17 15.53 18.88
CA ILE A 188 17.52 16.68 19.52
C ILE A 188 16.80 17.56 18.49
N PHE A 189 17.46 17.91 17.39
CA PHE A 189 16.94 18.91 16.45
C PHE A 189 15.97 18.33 15.39
N SER A 190 16.05 17.05 15.07
CA SER A 190 15.17 16.45 14.05
C SER A 190 13.67 16.54 14.38
N PRO A 191 13.20 16.31 15.62
CA PRO A 191 11.80 16.50 15.99
C PRO A 191 11.35 17.97 15.85
N ILE A 192 12.21 18.90 16.26
CA ILE A 192 11.93 20.34 16.21
C ILE A 192 11.77 20.78 14.75
N ILE A 193 12.72 20.44 13.87
CA ILE A 193 12.68 20.79 12.43
C ILE A 193 11.47 20.17 11.72
N LYS A 194 11.00 19.01 12.17
CA LYS A 194 9.82 18.36 11.56
C LYS A 194 8.49 18.90 12.08
N PHE A 195 8.51 19.61 13.20
CA PHE A 195 7.32 20.22 13.77
C PHE A 195 6.97 21.55 13.07
N PHE A 196 7.97 22.30 12.65
CA PHE A 196 7.85 23.54 11.87
C PHE A 196 8.05 23.27 10.37
#